data_106325e585ce44398ddca3db4976aeaa
#
_entry.id   106325e585ce44398ddca3db4976aeaa
#
_cell.length_a   1.000
_cell.length_b   1.000
_cell.length_c   1.000
_cell.angle_alpha   90.00
_cell.angle_beta   90.00
_cell.angle_gamma   90.00
#
_symmetry.space_group_name_H-M   'P 1'
#
loop_
_entity.id
_entity.type
_entity.pdbx_description
1 polymer ?
#
loop_
_entity_poly.entity_id
_entity_poly.type
_entity_poly.pdbx_seq_one_letter_code
_entity_poly.pdbx_strand_id
1 'polypeptide(L)'
;LGSAYYGAETQRSPLFGLKVDWERLGYYTGRNEARRLNSFTIRRGRRHYVRTNGDGFEQEDTGSLTATIADPDREFFPFNTSSPLYGLVASNRRMTMDVRTSSADKFDLFTGNISRVNPVDGTIPEVTLEAVDGWELLRGQKSNITVVLQEDVYADEILPLILNKAGYPTDWGYDLNSGLDVQPYWWVDKKNAADAILDIIH
;
A
#
# COMPACT_ATOMS: atom_id res chain seq x y z
N LEU A 1 29.81 13.87 -46.95
CA LEU A 1 30.17 13.65 -45.54
C LEU A 1 29.00 14.18 -44.72
N GLY A 2 27.99 13.33 -44.51
CA GLY A 2 26.83 13.61 -43.65
C GLY A 2 27.15 13.28 -42.22
N SER A 3 27.22 14.29 -41.36
CA SER A 3 27.26 14.13 -39.92
C SER A 3 25.89 13.70 -39.45
N ALA A 4 25.74 12.45 -39.04
CA ALA A 4 24.57 11.98 -38.35
C ALA A 4 24.59 12.62 -36.94
N TYR A 5 23.74 13.62 -36.74
CA TYR A 5 23.35 14.07 -35.40
C TYR A 5 22.55 12.95 -34.76
N TYR A 6 23.17 12.15 -33.95
CA TYR A 6 22.48 11.38 -32.92
C TYR A 6 21.91 12.42 -31.95
N GLY A 7 20.61 12.67 -32.05
CA GLY A 7 19.92 13.46 -31.05
C GLY A 7 20.20 12.84 -29.70
N ALA A 8 20.75 13.63 -28.77
CA ALA A 8 20.88 13.24 -27.39
C ALA A 8 19.45 12.89 -26.89
N GLU A 9 19.16 11.61 -26.81
CA GLU A 9 18.03 11.15 -26.01
C GLU A 9 18.32 11.68 -24.60
N THR A 10 17.60 12.72 -24.23
CA THR A 10 17.57 13.20 -22.85
C THR A 10 17.03 12.01 -22.05
N GLN A 11 17.93 11.29 -21.42
CA GLN A 11 17.61 10.20 -20.54
C GLN A 11 16.73 10.80 -19.45
N ARG A 12 15.41 10.67 -19.60
CA ARG A 12 14.44 11.17 -18.63
C ARG A 12 14.55 10.26 -17.41
N SER A 13 15.25 10.74 -16.41
CA SER A 13 15.26 10.05 -15.12
C SER A 13 13.81 9.92 -14.64
N PRO A 14 13.37 8.74 -14.19
CA PRO A 14 12.04 8.56 -13.67
C PRO A 14 11.83 9.51 -12.48
N LEU A 15 10.69 10.18 -12.46
CA LEU A 15 10.29 11.02 -11.34
C LEU A 15 9.47 10.18 -10.37
N PHE A 16 9.95 10.04 -9.17
CA PHE A 16 9.20 9.37 -8.10
C PHE A 16 8.32 10.36 -7.37
N GLY A 17 7.09 9.95 -7.08
CA GLY A 17 6.15 10.65 -6.24
C GLY A 17 5.98 9.89 -4.92
N LEU A 18 6.10 10.58 -3.80
CA LEU A 18 5.80 10.05 -2.48
C LEU A 18 4.76 10.98 -1.84
N LYS A 19 3.58 10.44 -1.52
CA LYS A 19 2.52 11.20 -0.88
C LYS A 19 2.11 10.56 0.43
N VAL A 20 1.87 11.39 1.43
CA VAL A 20 1.37 10.95 2.73
C VAL A 20 0.17 11.82 3.11
N ASP A 21 -0.93 11.19 3.47
CA ASP A 21 -2.15 11.84 3.95
C ASP A 21 -2.10 12.02 5.48
N TRP A 22 -1.33 13.01 5.91
CA TRP A 22 -1.16 13.32 7.33
C TRP A 22 -2.47 13.77 8.01
N GLU A 23 -3.32 14.46 7.28
CA GLU A 23 -4.55 15.06 7.79
C GLU A 23 -5.78 14.14 7.69
N ARG A 24 -5.65 12.97 7.07
CA ARG A 24 -6.76 12.03 6.77
C ARG A 24 -7.85 12.64 5.88
N LEU A 25 -7.46 13.46 4.92
CA LEU A 25 -8.39 14.10 3.99
C LEU A 25 -8.66 13.28 2.71
N GLY A 26 -7.99 12.11 2.60
CA GLY A 26 -8.17 11.18 1.50
C GLY A 26 -7.03 11.16 0.48
N TYR A 27 -7.10 10.21 -0.44
CA TYR A 27 -6.02 9.82 -1.34
C TYR A 27 -5.43 10.97 -2.18
N TYR A 28 -6.26 11.91 -2.59
CA TYR A 28 -5.84 12.96 -3.54
C TYR A 28 -5.20 14.19 -2.87
N THR A 29 -5.37 14.34 -1.58
CA THR A 29 -4.95 15.51 -0.82
C THR A 29 -3.64 15.33 -0.07
N GLY A 30 -3.04 14.14 -0.15
CA GLY A 30 -1.81 13.82 0.55
C GLY A 30 -0.66 14.76 0.22
N ARG A 31 0.09 15.18 1.23
CA ARG A 31 1.28 16.01 1.09
C ARG A 31 2.35 15.25 0.29
N ASN A 32 2.93 15.92 -0.70
CA ASN A 32 3.98 15.35 -1.54
C ASN A 32 5.35 15.54 -0.89
N GLU A 33 5.94 14.43 -0.45
CA GLU A 33 7.26 14.39 0.18
C GLU A 33 8.39 13.99 -0.80
N ALA A 34 8.09 13.83 -2.08
CA ALA A 34 9.06 13.35 -3.07
C ALA A 34 10.33 14.20 -3.18
N ARG A 35 10.23 15.51 -2.93
CA ARG A 35 11.40 16.41 -2.97
C ARG A 35 12.40 16.17 -1.85
N ARG A 36 11.98 15.52 -0.79
CA ARG A 36 12.78 15.19 0.39
C ARG A 36 13.25 13.73 0.38
N LEU A 37 12.81 12.95 -0.60
CA LEU A 37 13.09 11.51 -0.68
C LEU A 37 14.57 11.26 -0.96
N ASN A 38 15.27 10.65 -0.01
CA ASN A 38 16.66 10.24 -0.14
C ASN A 38 16.78 8.82 -0.72
N SER A 39 15.98 7.90 -0.19
CA SER A 39 15.98 6.50 -0.62
C SER A 39 14.63 5.84 -0.33
N PHE A 40 14.37 4.75 -1.04
CA PHE A 40 13.23 3.90 -0.73
C PHE A 40 13.49 2.44 -1.11
N THR A 41 12.76 1.56 -0.47
CA THR A 41 12.72 0.13 -0.78
C THR A 41 11.28 -0.34 -0.78
N ILE A 42 10.86 -0.99 -1.87
CA ILE A 42 9.54 -1.62 -1.99
C ILE A 42 9.73 -3.13 -2.06
N ARG A 43 9.01 -3.84 -1.21
CA ARG A 43 8.87 -5.29 -1.28
C ARG A 43 7.43 -5.61 -1.68
N ARG A 44 7.27 -6.34 -2.77
CA ARG A 44 5.94 -6.82 -3.19
C ARG A 44 5.61 -8.10 -2.44
N GLY A 45 4.38 -8.18 -1.95
CA GLY A 45 3.93 -9.24 -1.07
C GLY A 45 3.61 -10.57 -1.75
N ARG A 46 4.36 -10.99 -2.77
CA ARG A 46 4.17 -12.32 -3.37
C ARG A 46 5.31 -13.24 -3.00
N ARG A 47 4.97 -14.40 -2.43
CA ARG A 47 5.92 -15.50 -2.24
C ARG A 47 5.47 -16.69 -3.07
N HIS A 48 6.34 -17.13 -3.96
CA HIS A 48 6.21 -18.43 -4.61
C HIS A 48 6.77 -19.51 -3.69
N TYR A 49 5.90 -20.42 -3.25
CA TYR A 49 6.34 -21.68 -2.66
C TYR A 49 6.21 -22.78 -3.70
N VAL A 50 7.33 -23.30 -4.17
CA VAL A 50 7.34 -24.53 -4.95
C VAL A 50 7.36 -25.69 -3.97
N ARG A 51 6.27 -26.45 -3.86
CA ARG A 51 6.30 -27.74 -3.18
C ARG A 51 7.07 -28.76 -4.04
N THR A 52 7.76 -29.68 -3.38
CA THR A 52 8.56 -30.77 -4.00
C THR A 52 7.78 -31.63 -4.99
N ASN A 53 6.46 -31.56 -5.00
CA ASN A 53 5.56 -32.35 -5.85
C ASN A 53 4.99 -31.57 -7.06
N GLY A 54 5.52 -30.38 -7.36
CA GLY A 54 5.09 -29.60 -8.53
C GLY A 54 3.84 -28.75 -8.36
N ASP A 55 3.08 -28.91 -7.28
CA ASP A 55 1.96 -28.05 -6.94
C ASP A 55 2.50 -26.78 -6.26
N GLY A 56 2.76 -25.76 -7.06
CA GLY A 56 3.17 -24.44 -6.57
C GLY A 56 1.95 -23.73 -5.97
N PHE A 57 2.04 -23.34 -4.71
CA PHE A 57 1.09 -22.38 -4.14
C PHE A 57 1.74 -21.00 -4.14
N GLU A 58 1.05 -20.03 -4.73
CA GLU A 58 1.35 -18.63 -4.50
C GLU A 58 0.71 -18.22 -3.16
N GLN A 59 1.51 -18.03 -2.14
CA GLN A 59 1.02 -17.41 -0.93
C GLN A 59 1.24 -15.91 -1.05
N GLU A 60 0.18 -15.14 -1.02
CA GLU A 60 0.29 -13.70 -0.92
C GLU A 60 0.84 -13.34 0.47
N ASP A 61 1.84 -12.47 0.47
CA ASP A 61 2.45 -11.92 1.69
C ASP A 61 2.20 -10.40 1.72
N THR A 62 2.40 -9.79 2.86
CA THR A 62 2.26 -8.34 3.01
C THR A 62 3.32 -7.60 2.20
N GLY A 63 2.88 -6.68 1.37
CA GLY A 63 3.76 -5.72 0.72
C GLY A 63 4.21 -4.64 1.70
N SER A 64 5.43 -4.14 1.52
CA SER A 64 5.97 -3.08 2.37
C SER A 64 6.72 -2.03 1.57
N LEU A 65 6.70 -0.80 2.08
CA LEU A 65 7.48 0.33 1.60
C LEU A 65 8.24 0.92 2.79
N THR A 66 9.55 1.05 2.63
CA THR A 66 10.39 1.84 3.53
C THR A 66 10.93 3.02 2.74
N ALA A 67 10.69 4.24 3.20
CA ALA A 67 11.17 5.46 2.57
C ALA A 67 11.92 6.31 3.60
N THR A 68 13.13 6.76 3.24
CA THR A 68 13.90 7.71 4.05
C THR A 68 13.83 9.07 3.39
N ILE A 69 13.39 10.06 4.15
CA ILE A 69 13.25 11.44 3.71
C ILE A 69 14.13 12.38 4.55
N ALA A 70 14.70 13.39 3.91
CA ALA A 70 15.43 14.45 4.62
C ALA A 70 14.47 15.34 5.40
N ASP A 71 14.81 15.64 6.64
CA ASP A 71 13.99 16.46 7.54
C ASP A 71 14.79 17.58 8.20
N PRO A 72 15.41 18.49 7.40
CA PRO A 72 16.29 19.53 7.92
C PRO A 72 15.59 20.45 8.92
N ASP A 73 14.29 20.64 8.78
CA ASP A 73 13.48 21.51 9.64
C ASP A 73 12.88 20.76 10.83
N ARG A 74 13.17 19.44 10.96
CA ARG A 74 12.65 18.56 12.01
C ARG A 74 11.11 18.58 12.09
N GLU A 75 10.45 18.65 10.94
CA GLU A 75 8.98 18.71 10.89
C GLU A 75 8.31 17.43 11.42
N PHE A 76 8.99 16.29 11.32
CA PHE A 76 8.46 14.99 11.77
C PHE A 76 8.80 14.65 13.21
N PHE A 77 9.55 15.50 13.89
CA PHE A 77 9.91 15.26 15.29
C PHE A 77 8.73 15.62 16.21
N PRO A 78 8.33 14.70 17.11
CA PRO A 78 7.15 14.87 17.96
C PRO A 78 7.25 16.07 18.93
N PHE A 79 8.46 16.57 19.16
CA PHE A 79 8.71 17.70 20.06
C PHE A 79 8.72 19.08 19.33
N ASN A 80 8.68 19.08 18.01
CA ASN A 80 8.67 20.33 17.24
C ASN A 80 7.25 20.89 17.17
N THR A 81 6.87 21.66 18.20
CA THR A 81 5.55 22.31 18.28
C THR A 81 5.31 23.38 17.21
N SER A 82 6.37 23.86 16.55
CA SER A 82 6.28 24.83 15.44
C SER A 82 6.07 24.14 14.08
N SER A 83 6.13 22.82 14.02
CA SER A 83 5.93 22.07 12.79
C SER A 83 4.47 22.16 12.33
N PRO A 84 4.22 22.35 11.02
CA PRO A 84 2.89 22.22 10.45
C PRO A 84 2.31 20.80 10.59
N LEU A 85 3.19 19.81 10.84
CA LEU A 85 2.80 18.40 11.07
C LEU A 85 2.67 18.06 12.55
N TYR A 86 2.80 19.04 13.46
CA TYR A 86 2.67 18.76 14.89
C TYR A 86 1.33 18.13 15.24
N GLY A 87 1.36 17.00 15.91
CA GLY A 87 0.17 16.20 16.26
C GLY A 87 -0.45 15.41 15.10
N LEU A 88 0.03 15.58 13.87
CA LEU A 88 -0.45 14.85 12.69
C LEU A 88 0.39 13.62 12.37
N VAL A 89 1.68 13.65 12.71
CA VAL A 89 2.62 12.54 12.49
C VAL A 89 2.24 11.36 13.36
N ALA A 90 1.70 10.33 12.74
CA ALA A 90 1.24 9.12 13.43
C ALA A 90 1.24 7.91 12.48
N SER A 91 1.15 6.72 13.05
CA SER A 91 0.84 5.50 12.31
C SER A 91 -0.60 5.55 11.72
N ASN A 92 -0.93 4.62 10.84
CA ASN A 92 -2.21 4.55 10.13
C ASN A 92 -2.51 5.79 9.28
N ARG A 93 -1.47 6.45 8.76
CA ARG A 93 -1.60 7.44 7.70
C ARG A 93 -1.39 6.77 6.36
N ARG A 94 -2.23 7.10 5.40
CA ARG A 94 -2.11 6.56 4.05
C ARG A 94 -0.84 7.08 3.39
N MET A 95 -0.10 6.18 2.77
CA MET A 95 1.12 6.47 2.04
C MET A 95 1.06 5.83 0.67
N THR A 96 1.39 6.61 -0.35
CA THR A 96 1.43 6.13 -1.73
C THR A 96 2.74 6.49 -2.38
N MET A 97 3.22 5.62 -3.23
CA MET A 97 4.39 5.85 -4.04
C MET A 97 4.08 5.59 -5.51
N ASP A 98 4.43 6.54 -6.34
CA ASP A 98 4.26 6.46 -7.79
C ASP A 98 5.58 6.74 -8.52
N VAL A 99 5.65 6.29 -9.77
CA VAL A 99 6.70 6.64 -10.71
C VAL A 99 6.08 7.24 -11.95
N ARG A 100 6.72 8.28 -12.49
CA ARG A 100 6.31 8.94 -13.72
C ARG A 100 7.46 8.91 -14.72
N THR A 101 7.19 8.42 -15.90
CA THR A 101 8.13 8.43 -17.01
C THR A 101 7.91 9.63 -17.92
N SER A 102 6.68 10.16 -17.92
CA SER A 102 6.27 11.36 -18.64
C SER A 102 5.18 12.11 -17.86
N SER A 103 4.71 13.24 -18.39
CA SER A 103 3.58 13.97 -17.77
C SER A 103 2.25 13.19 -17.80
N ALA A 104 2.14 12.20 -18.70
CA ALA A 104 0.93 11.41 -18.89
C ALA A 104 0.99 10.02 -18.24
N ASP A 105 2.20 9.44 -18.11
CA ASP A 105 2.36 8.06 -17.65
C ASP A 105 2.72 8.04 -16.17
N LYS A 106 1.75 7.69 -15.36
CA LYS A 106 1.89 7.48 -13.92
C LYS A 106 1.64 6.01 -13.59
N PHE A 107 2.57 5.39 -12.89
CA PHE A 107 2.44 4.03 -12.40
C PHE A 107 2.49 4.03 -10.87
N ASP A 108 1.45 3.51 -10.25
CA ASP A 108 1.43 3.33 -8.81
C ASP A 108 2.30 2.12 -8.43
N LEU A 109 3.32 2.36 -7.62
CA LEU A 109 4.26 1.36 -7.17
C LEU A 109 3.81 0.71 -5.85
N PHE A 110 3.22 1.52 -4.97
CA PHE A 110 2.79 1.09 -3.64
C PHE A 110 1.66 1.99 -3.13
N THR A 111 0.71 1.36 -2.45
CA THR A 111 -0.32 2.01 -1.64
C THR A 111 -0.49 1.23 -0.35
N GLY A 112 -0.44 1.92 0.77
CA GLY A 112 -0.57 1.28 2.08
C GLY A 112 -0.68 2.30 3.21
N ASN A 113 -0.54 1.82 4.43
CA ASN A 113 -0.57 2.63 5.63
C ASN A 113 0.77 2.63 6.34
N ILE A 114 1.13 3.77 6.87
CA ILE A 114 2.32 3.91 7.72
C ILE A 114 2.13 3.06 8.97
N SER A 115 3.03 2.11 9.17
CA SER A 115 3.13 1.30 10.39
C SER A 115 4.02 1.98 11.42
N ARG A 116 5.08 2.66 10.95
CA ARG A 116 6.05 3.31 11.81
C ARG A 116 6.62 4.59 11.20
N VAL A 117 6.88 5.57 12.06
CA VAL A 117 7.64 6.79 11.75
C VAL A 117 8.83 6.86 12.70
N ASN A 118 10.04 6.82 12.16
CA ASN A 118 11.29 6.84 12.92
C ASN A 118 12.10 8.09 12.55
N PRO A 119 11.98 9.19 13.30
CA PRO A 119 12.87 10.33 13.14
C PRO A 119 14.25 9.99 13.71
N VAL A 120 15.29 10.33 12.94
CA VAL A 120 16.70 10.15 13.31
C VAL A 120 17.37 11.51 13.36
N ASP A 121 17.82 11.87 14.54
CA ASP A 121 18.58 13.11 14.74
C ASP A 121 20.06 12.87 14.41
N GLY A 122 20.62 13.72 13.56
CA GLY A 122 22.00 13.62 13.10
C GLY A 122 22.47 14.95 12.50
N THR A 123 23.62 14.93 11.84
CA THR A 123 24.15 16.10 11.13
C THR A 123 23.16 16.62 10.09
N ILE A 124 22.48 15.71 9.42
CA ILE A 124 21.33 15.98 8.57
C ILE A 124 20.20 15.17 9.17
N PRO A 125 19.18 15.79 9.79
CA PRO A 125 18.06 15.05 10.31
C PRO A 125 17.28 14.34 9.20
N GLU A 126 16.87 13.12 9.46
CA GLU A 126 16.13 12.27 8.53
C GLU A 126 14.94 11.62 9.25
N VAL A 127 13.96 11.21 8.47
CA VAL A 127 12.89 10.35 8.98
C VAL A 127 12.73 9.13 8.09
N THR A 128 12.62 7.96 8.70
CA THR A 128 12.28 6.73 8.00
C THR A 128 10.80 6.44 8.21
N LEU A 129 10.08 6.35 7.11
CA LEU A 129 8.67 5.97 7.05
C LEU A 129 8.60 4.52 6.62
N GLU A 130 7.99 3.69 7.45
CA GLU A 130 7.70 2.29 7.14
C GLU A 130 6.19 2.15 6.93
N ALA A 131 5.79 1.57 5.81
CA ALA A 131 4.39 1.34 5.48
C ALA A 131 4.15 -0.10 5.03
N VAL A 132 2.96 -0.58 5.27
CA VAL A 132 2.46 -1.90 4.87
C VAL A 132 1.21 -1.74 4.03
N ASP A 133 0.98 -2.67 3.11
CA ASP A 133 -0.21 -2.66 2.25
C ASP A 133 -1.49 -3.08 2.98
N GLY A 134 -2.61 -3.07 2.25
CA GLY A 134 -3.91 -3.43 2.82
C GLY A 134 -4.01 -4.90 3.24
N TRP A 135 -3.13 -5.77 2.73
CA TRP A 135 -3.13 -7.17 3.08
C TRP A 135 -2.75 -7.41 4.54
N GLU A 136 -1.86 -6.58 5.11
CA GLU A 136 -1.54 -6.62 6.54
C GLU A 136 -2.77 -6.34 7.42
N LEU A 137 -3.63 -5.41 7.00
CA LEU A 137 -4.87 -5.14 7.71
C LEU A 137 -5.78 -6.37 7.74
N LEU A 138 -5.87 -7.08 6.62
CA LEU A 138 -6.71 -8.28 6.48
C LEU A 138 -6.15 -9.49 7.22
N ARG A 139 -4.84 -9.55 7.44
CA ARG A 139 -4.15 -10.62 8.21
C ARG A 139 -4.06 -10.34 9.71
N GLY A 140 -4.28 -9.11 10.14
CA GLY A 140 -4.16 -8.72 11.54
C GLY A 140 -5.11 -9.51 12.45
N GLN A 141 -4.75 -9.67 13.72
CA GLN A 141 -5.57 -10.41 14.71
C GLN A 141 -6.99 -9.82 14.89
N LYS A 142 -7.17 -8.54 14.59
CA LYS A 142 -8.47 -7.86 14.67
C LYS A 142 -9.36 -8.12 13.47
N SER A 143 -8.84 -8.77 12.45
CA SER A 143 -9.55 -9.07 11.21
C SER A 143 -10.24 -10.45 11.19
N ASN A 144 -10.35 -11.11 12.35
CA ASN A 144 -11.19 -12.30 12.45
C ASN A 144 -12.65 -11.90 12.26
N ILE A 145 -13.25 -12.46 11.23
CA ILE A 145 -14.60 -12.14 10.79
C ILE A 145 -15.55 -13.32 10.98
N THR A 146 -16.81 -13.01 11.12
CA THR A 146 -17.91 -13.97 11.03
C THR A 146 -18.92 -13.44 10.03
N VAL A 147 -19.21 -14.22 9.00
CA VAL A 147 -20.24 -13.95 8.00
C VAL A 147 -21.23 -15.10 8.04
N VAL A 148 -22.50 -14.76 8.17
CA VAL A 148 -23.59 -15.75 8.15
C VAL A 148 -23.71 -16.40 6.78
N LEU A 149 -24.32 -17.58 6.74
CA LEU A 149 -24.54 -18.32 5.51
C LEU A 149 -25.12 -17.42 4.41
N GLN A 150 -24.47 -17.44 3.28
CA GLN A 150 -24.90 -16.86 2.02
C GLN A 150 -25.21 -18.01 1.06
N GLU A 151 -26.27 -17.86 0.27
CA GLU A 151 -26.70 -18.87 -0.71
C GLU A 151 -26.73 -18.23 -2.10
N ASP A 152 -26.24 -18.95 -3.10
CA ASP A 152 -26.25 -18.58 -4.51
C ASP A 152 -25.67 -17.16 -4.77
N VAL A 153 -24.56 -16.84 -4.12
CA VAL A 153 -23.91 -15.53 -4.23
C VAL A 153 -22.63 -15.59 -5.08
N TYR A 154 -22.35 -14.50 -5.77
CA TYR A 154 -21.12 -14.35 -6.52
C TYR A 154 -19.95 -13.94 -5.61
N ALA A 155 -18.72 -14.30 -5.99
CA ALA A 155 -17.53 -13.93 -5.22
C ALA A 155 -17.35 -12.41 -5.10
N ASP A 156 -17.74 -11.64 -6.11
CA ASP A 156 -17.74 -10.17 -6.10
C ASP A 156 -18.77 -9.55 -5.14
N GLU A 157 -19.78 -10.31 -4.72
CA GLU A 157 -20.73 -9.92 -3.66
C GLU A 157 -20.21 -10.29 -2.25
N ILE A 158 -19.50 -11.41 -2.14
CA ILE A 158 -18.93 -11.90 -0.87
C ILE A 158 -17.74 -11.04 -0.43
N LEU A 159 -16.84 -10.68 -1.35
CA LEU A 159 -15.62 -9.93 -1.05
C LEU A 159 -15.90 -8.59 -0.33
N PRO A 160 -16.87 -7.76 -0.75
CA PRO A 160 -17.25 -6.56 -0.01
C PRO A 160 -17.73 -6.84 1.41
N LEU A 161 -18.43 -7.96 1.64
CA LEU A 161 -18.88 -8.35 2.99
C LEU A 161 -17.68 -8.65 3.89
N ILE A 162 -16.70 -9.39 3.37
CA ILE A 162 -15.45 -9.69 4.09
C ILE A 162 -14.71 -8.40 4.42
N LEU A 163 -14.48 -7.54 3.43
CA LEU A 163 -13.76 -6.28 3.60
C LEU A 163 -14.43 -5.37 4.63
N ASN A 164 -15.75 -5.24 4.56
CA ASN A 164 -16.52 -4.45 5.52
C ASN A 164 -16.42 -5.02 6.95
N LYS A 165 -16.56 -6.35 7.10
CA LYS A 165 -16.42 -7.02 8.41
C LYS A 165 -15.02 -6.93 8.98
N ALA A 166 -13.99 -6.93 8.13
CA ALA A 166 -12.60 -6.72 8.52
C ALA A 166 -12.28 -5.26 8.88
N GLY A 167 -13.20 -4.33 8.63
CA GLY A 167 -12.96 -2.90 8.84
C GLY A 167 -12.04 -2.28 7.80
N TYR A 168 -12.02 -2.85 6.58
CA TYR A 168 -11.24 -2.28 5.48
C TYR A 168 -11.77 -0.89 5.12
N PRO A 169 -10.90 0.13 5.04
CA PRO A 169 -11.34 1.49 4.78
C PRO A 169 -12.00 1.62 3.40
N THR A 170 -13.21 2.13 3.35
CA THR A 170 -13.99 2.27 2.11
C THR A 170 -13.38 3.27 1.12
N ASP A 171 -12.61 4.23 1.62
CA ASP A 171 -11.89 5.24 0.82
C ASP A 171 -10.65 4.67 0.10
N TRP A 172 -10.22 3.46 0.45
CA TRP A 172 -9.11 2.80 -0.25
C TRP A 172 -9.52 2.26 -1.61
N GLY A 173 -10.81 2.03 -1.80
CA GLY A 173 -11.33 1.43 -3.01
C GLY A 173 -10.88 -0.01 -3.21
N TYR A 174 -11.57 -0.72 -4.01
CA TYR A 174 -11.19 -2.01 -4.58
C TYR A 174 -11.83 -2.12 -5.96
N ASP A 175 -11.17 -2.85 -6.83
CA ASP A 175 -11.69 -3.15 -8.16
C ASP A 175 -11.95 -4.65 -8.23
N LEU A 176 -13.21 -5.02 -8.37
CA LEU A 176 -13.65 -6.41 -8.46
C LEU A 176 -14.21 -6.64 -9.85
N ASN A 177 -13.65 -7.61 -10.54
CA ASN A 177 -14.24 -8.07 -11.78
C ASN A 177 -15.59 -8.76 -11.51
N SER A 178 -16.64 -8.31 -12.16
CA SER A 178 -17.93 -8.97 -12.12
C SER A 178 -17.89 -10.30 -12.89
N GLY A 179 -18.74 -11.25 -12.47
CA GLY A 179 -18.89 -12.53 -13.18
C GLY A 179 -17.95 -13.63 -12.72
N LEU A 180 -17.46 -13.53 -11.49
CA LEU A 180 -16.81 -14.64 -10.80
C LEU A 180 -17.81 -15.75 -10.51
N ASP A 181 -17.31 -16.97 -10.31
CA ASP A 181 -18.13 -18.15 -10.07
C ASP A 181 -19.11 -17.97 -8.91
N VAL A 182 -20.32 -18.55 -9.07
CA VAL A 182 -21.34 -18.57 -8.02
C VAL A 182 -20.91 -19.56 -6.95
N GLN A 183 -20.95 -19.09 -5.71
CA GLN A 183 -20.78 -19.95 -4.54
C GLN A 183 -22.17 -20.41 -4.07
N PRO A 184 -22.50 -21.70 -4.19
CA PRO A 184 -23.80 -22.21 -3.80
C PRO A 184 -24.11 -21.98 -2.32
N TYR A 185 -23.09 -22.16 -1.48
CA TYR A 185 -23.13 -21.92 -0.04
C TYR A 185 -21.79 -21.37 0.42
N TRP A 186 -21.81 -20.25 1.10
CA TRP A 186 -20.60 -19.68 1.68
C TRP A 186 -20.88 -19.06 3.04
N TRP A 187 -20.04 -19.36 4.00
CA TRP A 187 -20.05 -18.76 5.34
C TRP A 187 -18.67 -18.83 5.96
N VAL A 188 -18.45 -18.03 6.98
CA VAL A 188 -17.20 -18.09 7.75
C VAL A 188 -17.46 -17.73 9.21
N ASP A 189 -16.81 -18.46 10.12
CA ASP A 189 -16.88 -18.18 11.56
C ASP A 189 -15.50 -18.01 12.14
N LYS A 190 -15.24 -16.84 12.74
CA LYS A 190 -13.99 -16.48 13.42
C LYS A 190 -12.73 -16.76 12.60
N LYS A 191 -12.81 -16.65 11.29
CA LYS A 191 -11.71 -16.85 10.37
C LYS A 191 -11.04 -15.52 10.06
N ASN A 192 -9.73 -15.55 9.83
CA ASN A 192 -8.98 -14.39 9.37
C ASN A 192 -9.52 -13.93 7.99
N ALA A 193 -9.69 -12.61 7.81
CA ALA A 193 -10.28 -12.08 6.58
C ALA A 193 -9.46 -12.40 5.33
N ALA A 194 -8.12 -12.38 5.43
CA ALA A 194 -7.26 -12.76 4.33
C ALA A 194 -7.46 -14.22 3.93
N ASP A 195 -7.53 -15.14 4.92
CA ASP A 195 -7.77 -16.55 4.66
C ASP A 195 -9.18 -16.80 4.09
N ALA A 196 -10.17 -16.01 4.53
CA ALA A 196 -11.52 -16.09 3.99
C ALA A 196 -11.59 -15.63 2.52
N ILE A 197 -10.79 -14.64 2.13
CA ILE A 197 -10.65 -14.21 0.73
C ILE A 197 -9.98 -15.29 -0.10
N LEU A 198 -8.90 -15.89 0.41
CA LEU A 198 -8.18 -16.95 -0.30
C LEU A 198 -9.05 -18.18 -0.58
N ASP A 199 -9.97 -18.53 0.33
CA ASP A 199 -10.90 -19.64 0.11
C ASP A 199 -11.89 -19.42 -1.07
N ILE A 200 -12.14 -18.15 -1.43
CA ILE A 200 -13.05 -17.82 -2.53
C ILE A 200 -12.33 -17.84 -3.88
N ILE A 201 -11.02 -17.57 -3.87
CA ILE A 201 -10.20 -17.42 -5.08
C ILE A 201 -9.66 -18.77 -5.56
N HIS A 202 -9.64 -19.78 -4.69
CA HIS A 202 -9.14 -21.15 -4.96
C HIS A 202 -10.26 -22.17 -5.00
#